data_1b36ddd875a1b9ba377080ba74ef6015
#
_entry.id   1b36ddd875a1b9ba377080ba74ef6015
#
_cell.length_a   1.000
_cell.length_b   1.000
_cell.length_c   1.000
_cell.angle_alpha   90.00
_cell.angle_beta   90.00
_cell.angle_gamma   90.00
#
_symmetry.space_group_name_H-M   'P 1'
#
loop_
_entity.id
_entity.type
_entity.pdbx_description
1 polymer ?
#
loop_
_entity_poly.entity_id
_entity_poly.type
_entity_poly.pdbx_seq_one_letter_code
_entity_poly.pdbx_strand_id
1 'polypeptide(L)'
;MSWRIVVVSSVSKLDLKLGYLVVRNEKTTKVHLSEIHTLIIESTAVSLTAALLNEMIKRKIKIIFCDEKRNPSSELLPYYGSHDTSSKIKSQLKWKKDYMRELWQEIVREKIRNQSENLKRFKCKNFELLDNYISQVEINDISNREGHAAKVYFNSLFGTEFSRSMDISINHGLNYGYSLILSSFNKEIVSNGYLTMLGIFHDNMFNQFNLSCDFMEPFRPFVDRLIYEMKLGKFEREEKMKILDILNKEVVLEGKQQHMTNAIKIFCKSVFDSLNENDISLIRFPKDEL
;
A
#
# COMPACT_ATOMS: atom_id res chain seq x y z
N MET A 1 13.39 14.20 -5.55
CA MET A 1 12.26 13.51 -4.93
C MET A 1 12.78 12.64 -3.78
N SER A 2 12.03 12.52 -2.70
CA SER A 2 12.37 11.61 -1.61
C SER A 2 12.07 10.17 -2.06
N TRP A 3 13.03 9.28 -1.93
CA TRP A 3 12.94 7.89 -2.42
C TRP A 3 13.40 6.86 -1.39
N ARG A 4 14.17 7.33 -0.40
CA ARG A 4 14.86 6.44 0.55
C ARG A 4 13.95 5.96 1.66
N ILE A 5 13.95 4.66 1.89
CA ILE A 5 13.36 4.04 3.08
C ILE A 5 14.45 3.89 4.12
N VAL A 6 14.25 4.44 5.31
CA VAL A 6 15.18 4.32 6.42
C VAL A 6 14.57 3.41 7.47
N VAL A 7 15.28 2.36 7.83
CA VAL A 7 14.85 1.39 8.87
C VAL A 7 15.78 1.51 10.07
N VAL A 8 15.20 1.75 11.25
CA VAL A 8 15.92 1.77 12.52
C VAL A 8 15.59 0.53 13.31
N SER A 9 16.49 -0.46 13.26
CA SER A 9 16.28 -1.84 13.76
C SER A 9 16.95 -2.16 15.08
N SER A 10 17.71 -1.22 15.66
CA SER A 10 18.42 -1.40 16.93
C SER A 10 18.16 -0.25 17.88
N VAL A 11 18.51 -0.44 19.15
CA VAL A 11 18.51 0.62 20.17
C VAL A 11 19.23 1.84 19.62
N SER A 12 18.55 2.98 19.54
CA SER A 12 19.08 4.18 18.92
C SER A 12 18.44 5.44 19.48
N LYS A 13 19.17 6.56 19.40
CA LYS A 13 18.63 7.90 19.60
C LYS A 13 18.53 8.62 18.28
N LEU A 14 17.37 9.19 17.96
CA LEU A 14 17.09 9.90 16.73
C LEU A 14 16.91 11.40 17.00
N ASP A 15 17.76 12.20 16.38
CA ASP A 15 17.77 13.66 16.52
C ASP A 15 17.65 14.36 15.14
N LEU A 16 17.14 15.58 15.15
CA LEU A 16 17.21 16.51 14.03
C LEU A 16 18.47 17.39 14.18
N LYS A 17 19.32 17.44 13.15
CA LYS A 17 20.44 18.38 13.11
C LYS A 17 20.68 18.88 11.69
N LEU A 18 20.55 20.19 11.47
CA LEU A 18 20.83 20.87 10.19
C LEU A 18 20.14 20.20 8.98
N GLY A 19 18.86 19.82 9.12
CA GLY A 19 18.09 19.16 8.05
C GLY A 19 18.37 17.66 7.87
N TYR A 20 19.16 17.06 8.77
CA TYR A 20 19.45 15.63 8.76
C TYR A 20 18.73 14.90 9.89
N LEU A 21 18.25 13.71 9.59
CA LEU A 21 18.01 12.66 10.56
C LEU A 21 19.38 12.16 11.03
N VAL A 22 19.67 12.28 12.31
CA VAL A 22 20.88 11.76 12.94
C VAL A 22 20.52 10.57 13.79
N VAL A 23 20.99 9.39 13.40
CA VAL A 23 20.79 8.12 14.13
C VAL A 23 22.06 7.87 14.95
N ARG A 24 21.90 7.77 16.27
CA ARG A 24 23.00 7.49 17.21
C ARG A 24 22.77 6.13 17.87
N ASN A 25 23.66 5.23 17.60
CA ASN A 25 23.84 3.95 18.28
C ASN A 25 25.35 3.76 18.51
N GLU A 26 25.91 2.60 18.22
CA GLU A 26 27.36 2.37 18.25
C GLU A 26 28.11 3.30 17.27
N LYS A 27 27.46 3.69 16.18
CA LYS A 27 27.96 4.63 15.17
C LYS A 27 26.96 5.76 14.98
N THR A 28 27.42 6.91 14.50
CA THR A 28 26.54 8.02 14.13
C THR A 28 26.31 8.00 12.61
N THR A 29 25.06 7.79 12.20
CA THR A 29 24.66 7.86 10.80
C THR A 29 23.79 9.10 10.57
N LYS A 30 23.97 9.76 9.43
CA LYS A 30 23.21 10.94 9.03
C LYS A 30 22.54 10.68 7.68
N VAL A 31 21.26 11.01 7.56
CA VAL A 31 20.51 10.96 6.30
C VAL A 31 19.78 12.29 6.13
N HIS A 32 19.96 12.94 4.99
CA HIS A 32 19.28 14.21 4.72
C HIS A 32 17.77 13.98 4.58
N LEU A 33 16.96 14.80 5.26
CA LEU A 33 15.50 14.61 5.29
C LEU A 33 14.85 14.65 3.91
N SER A 34 15.41 15.43 2.95
CA SER A 34 14.87 15.48 1.58
C SER A 34 14.98 14.16 0.81
N GLU A 35 15.85 13.26 1.25
CA GLU A 35 15.99 11.94 0.62
C GLU A 35 14.99 10.92 1.18
N ILE A 36 14.50 11.16 2.41
CA ILE A 36 13.68 10.17 3.13
C ILE A 36 12.24 10.25 2.65
N HIS A 37 11.73 9.14 2.13
CA HIS A 37 10.31 8.94 1.83
C HIS A 37 9.58 8.36 3.05
N THR A 38 10.18 7.32 3.67
CA THR A 38 9.59 6.59 4.81
C THR A 38 10.65 6.31 5.86
N LEU A 39 10.32 6.55 7.12
CA LEU A 39 11.07 6.11 8.29
C LEU A 39 10.29 4.98 8.95
N ILE A 40 10.92 3.81 9.10
CA ILE A 40 10.37 2.66 9.83
C ILE A 40 11.17 2.48 11.11
N ILE A 41 10.50 2.58 12.24
CA ILE A 41 11.06 2.38 13.58
C ILE A 41 10.72 0.95 13.99
N GLU A 42 11.63 0.04 13.66
CA GLU A 42 11.45 -1.39 13.86
C GLU A 42 11.71 -1.82 15.31
N SER A 43 12.62 -1.11 16.00
CA SER A 43 12.92 -1.38 17.40
C SER A 43 12.07 -0.52 18.33
N THR A 44 11.46 -1.14 19.34
CA THR A 44 10.70 -0.43 20.38
C THR A 44 11.62 0.34 21.35
N ALA A 45 12.93 0.04 21.37
CA ALA A 45 13.93 0.71 22.21
C ALA A 45 14.61 1.89 21.49
N VAL A 46 13.81 2.73 20.82
CA VAL A 46 14.27 3.94 20.11
C VAL A 46 13.73 5.17 20.81
N SER A 47 14.59 6.16 21.05
CA SER A 47 14.19 7.49 21.53
C SER A 47 14.19 8.49 20.40
N LEU A 48 13.19 9.38 20.35
CA LEU A 48 13.02 10.38 19.32
C LEU A 48 12.77 11.76 19.93
N THR A 49 13.21 12.80 19.24
CA THR A 49 12.87 14.17 19.63
C THR A 49 11.60 14.64 18.93
N ALA A 50 10.74 15.39 19.61
CA ALA A 50 9.55 16.01 19.03
C ALA A 50 9.91 16.95 17.85
N ALA A 51 11.06 17.61 17.92
CA ALA A 51 11.56 18.45 16.83
C ALA A 51 11.78 17.66 15.53
N LEU A 52 12.35 16.44 15.62
CA LEU A 52 12.54 15.55 14.48
C LEU A 52 11.19 15.16 13.89
N LEU A 53 10.27 14.66 14.72
CA LEU A 53 8.94 14.23 14.28
C LEU A 53 8.18 15.35 13.57
N ASN A 54 8.18 16.56 14.17
CA ASN A 54 7.51 17.74 13.58
C ASN A 54 8.10 18.12 12.22
N GLU A 55 9.43 18.13 12.08
CA GLU A 55 10.08 18.45 10.81
C GLU A 55 9.82 17.38 9.73
N MET A 56 9.78 16.11 10.11
CA MET A 56 9.44 15.01 9.20
C MET A 56 7.99 15.11 8.70
N ILE A 57 7.05 15.43 9.60
CA ILE A 57 5.63 15.66 9.24
C ILE A 57 5.50 16.83 8.26
N LYS A 58 6.17 17.98 8.53
CA LYS A 58 6.15 19.14 7.60
C LYS A 58 6.64 18.76 6.19
N ARG A 59 7.59 17.85 6.09
CA ARG A 59 8.13 17.33 4.82
C ARG A 59 7.33 16.17 4.24
N LYS A 60 6.20 15.80 4.85
CA LYS A 60 5.36 14.67 4.44
C LYS A 60 6.12 13.34 4.40
N ILE A 61 7.11 13.17 5.28
CA ILE A 61 7.81 11.89 5.45
C ILE A 61 6.91 10.95 6.23
N LYS A 62 6.72 9.74 5.72
CA LYS A 62 5.96 8.70 6.41
C LYS A 62 6.75 8.15 7.59
N ILE A 63 6.09 8.01 8.75
CA ILE A 63 6.69 7.41 9.94
C ILE A 63 5.82 6.24 10.38
N ILE A 64 6.43 5.06 10.46
CA ILE A 64 5.81 3.80 10.86
C ILE A 64 6.51 3.32 12.13
N PHE A 65 5.74 2.97 13.14
CA PHE A 65 6.22 2.30 14.35
C PHE A 65 5.84 0.82 14.28
N CYS A 66 6.76 -0.04 14.73
CA CYS A 66 6.53 -1.47 14.79
C CYS A 66 6.33 -1.95 16.24
N ASP A 67 5.65 -3.09 16.38
CA ASP A 67 5.50 -3.83 17.63
C ASP A 67 6.78 -4.59 18.02
N GLU A 68 6.73 -5.33 19.14
CA GLU A 68 7.86 -6.14 19.65
C GLU A 68 8.22 -7.29 18.68
N LYS A 69 7.30 -7.71 17.84
CA LYS A 69 7.50 -8.70 16.76
C LYS A 69 8.00 -8.05 15.47
N ARG A 70 8.26 -6.73 15.51
CA ARG A 70 8.73 -5.93 14.37
C ARG A 70 7.73 -5.87 13.20
N ASN A 71 6.44 -5.96 13.49
CA ASN A 71 5.39 -5.74 12.50
C ASN A 71 4.89 -4.29 12.61
N PRO A 72 4.55 -3.64 11.49
CA PRO A 72 3.90 -2.34 11.51
C PRO A 72 2.66 -2.36 12.41
N SER A 73 2.61 -1.50 13.42
CA SER A 73 1.54 -1.45 14.43
C SER A 73 0.85 -0.10 14.48
N SER A 74 1.57 0.98 14.19
CA SER A 74 1.04 2.33 14.21
C SER A 74 1.81 3.26 13.29
N GLU A 75 1.21 4.42 13.02
CA GLU A 75 1.82 5.43 12.17
C GLU A 75 1.51 6.84 12.67
N LEU A 76 2.38 7.79 12.35
CA LEU A 76 2.16 9.18 12.68
C LEU A 76 1.47 9.88 11.51
N LEU A 77 0.27 10.39 11.75
CA LEU A 77 -0.51 11.16 10.79
C LEU A 77 -0.57 12.63 11.21
N PRO A 78 -0.45 13.58 10.27
CA PRO A 78 -0.61 14.99 10.57
C PRO A 78 -2.09 15.34 10.82
N TYR A 79 -2.35 16.37 11.65
CA TYR A 79 -3.70 16.94 11.77
C TYR A 79 -4.18 17.56 10.44
N TYR A 80 -3.22 18.12 9.67
CA TYR A 80 -3.49 18.80 8.40
C TYR A 80 -2.66 18.16 7.30
N GLY A 81 -3.28 17.29 6.50
CA GLY A 81 -2.61 16.65 5.35
C GLY A 81 -2.46 17.59 4.16
N SER A 82 -3.46 18.47 3.96
CA SER A 82 -3.51 19.48 2.90
C SER A 82 -4.04 20.81 3.45
N HIS A 83 -3.73 21.92 2.77
CA HIS A 83 -4.23 23.25 3.13
C HIS A 83 -5.76 23.40 2.92
N ASP A 84 -6.34 22.59 2.05
CA ASP A 84 -7.76 22.58 1.66
C ASP A 84 -8.54 21.38 2.22
N THR A 85 -8.04 20.73 3.27
CA THR A 85 -8.60 19.49 3.86
C THR A 85 -10.12 19.60 4.12
N SER A 86 -10.60 20.73 4.69
CA SER A 86 -12.04 20.91 4.95
C SER A 86 -12.87 20.86 3.67
N SER A 87 -12.40 21.46 2.57
CA SER A 87 -13.04 21.40 1.27
C SER A 87 -13.04 19.99 0.70
N LYS A 88 -11.91 19.29 0.81
CA LYS A 88 -11.76 17.90 0.33
C LYS A 88 -12.69 16.94 1.07
N ILE A 89 -12.80 17.05 2.39
CA ILE A 89 -13.73 16.23 3.18
C ILE A 89 -15.18 16.52 2.77
N LYS A 90 -15.56 17.80 2.57
CA LYS A 90 -16.89 18.15 2.09
C LYS A 90 -17.18 17.59 0.69
N SER A 91 -16.17 17.52 -0.19
CA SER A 91 -16.29 16.90 -1.50
C SER A 91 -16.44 15.37 -1.35
N GLN A 92 -15.63 14.72 -0.50
CA GLN A 92 -15.70 13.28 -0.23
C GLN A 92 -17.09 12.84 0.24
N LEU A 93 -17.72 13.60 1.13
CA LEU A 93 -19.07 13.34 1.62
C LEU A 93 -20.15 13.47 0.53
N LYS A 94 -19.84 14.11 -0.60
CA LYS A 94 -20.76 14.34 -1.73
C LYS A 94 -20.48 13.41 -2.92
N TRP A 95 -19.50 12.52 -2.85
CA TRP A 95 -19.25 11.57 -3.93
C TRP A 95 -20.51 10.77 -4.24
N LYS A 96 -20.80 10.61 -5.52
CA LYS A 96 -22.03 9.94 -5.97
C LYS A 96 -21.89 8.43 -5.73
N LYS A 97 -22.84 7.85 -5.00
CA LYS A 97 -22.84 6.41 -4.69
C LYS A 97 -22.81 5.52 -5.93
N ASP A 98 -23.55 5.88 -6.97
CA ASP A 98 -23.56 5.07 -8.20
C ASP A 98 -22.20 5.11 -8.89
N TYR A 99 -21.55 6.28 -8.91
CA TYR A 99 -20.21 6.40 -9.46
C TYR A 99 -19.16 5.63 -8.61
N MET A 100 -19.27 5.64 -7.28
CA MET A 100 -18.40 4.83 -6.42
C MET A 100 -18.53 3.33 -6.73
N ARG A 101 -19.74 2.84 -7.06
CA ARG A 101 -19.99 1.45 -7.45
C ARG A 101 -19.35 1.10 -8.81
N GLU A 102 -19.41 2.00 -9.78
CA GLU A 102 -18.73 1.85 -11.07
C GLU A 102 -17.21 1.85 -10.88
N LEU A 103 -16.68 2.77 -10.07
CA LEU A 103 -15.27 2.84 -9.73
C LEU A 103 -14.79 1.56 -9.05
N TRP A 104 -15.57 1.02 -8.11
CA TRP A 104 -15.24 -0.25 -7.46
C TRP A 104 -15.15 -1.40 -8.46
N GLN A 105 -16.07 -1.47 -9.41
CA GLN A 105 -16.01 -2.45 -10.49
C GLN A 105 -14.66 -2.41 -11.24
N GLU A 106 -14.18 -1.23 -11.60
CA GLU A 106 -12.90 -1.08 -12.30
C GLU A 106 -11.70 -1.44 -11.41
N ILE A 107 -11.72 -1.11 -10.13
CA ILE A 107 -10.70 -1.51 -9.16
C ILE A 107 -10.61 -3.04 -9.06
N VAL A 108 -11.75 -3.73 -8.97
CA VAL A 108 -11.82 -5.18 -8.92
C VAL A 108 -11.32 -5.80 -10.23
N ARG A 109 -11.74 -5.27 -11.37
CA ARG A 109 -11.27 -5.72 -12.70
C ARG A 109 -9.74 -5.64 -12.81
N GLU A 110 -9.15 -4.52 -12.38
CA GLU A 110 -7.71 -4.35 -12.43
C GLU A 110 -6.97 -5.27 -11.46
N LYS A 111 -7.50 -5.48 -10.25
CA LYS A 111 -6.97 -6.49 -9.32
C LYS A 111 -6.93 -7.87 -9.95
N ILE A 112 -8.05 -8.33 -10.53
CA ILE A 112 -8.15 -9.66 -11.16
C ILE A 112 -7.19 -9.75 -12.36
N ARG A 113 -7.05 -8.68 -13.16
CA ARG A 113 -6.10 -8.62 -14.27
C ARG A 113 -4.66 -8.83 -13.79
N ASN A 114 -4.24 -8.11 -12.75
CA ASN A 114 -2.90 -8.25 -12.17
C ASN A 114 -2.68 -9.63 -11.54
N GLN A 115 -3.73 -10.26 -10.99
CA GLN A 115 -3.68 -11.65 -10.54
C GLN A 115 -3.50 -12.62 -11.72
N SER A 116 -4.23 -12.45 -12.81
CA SER A 116 -4.08 -13.25 -14.03
C SER A 116 -2.67 -13.14 -14.60
N GLU A 117 -2.12 -11.92 -14.70
CA GLU A 117 -0.77 -11.70 -15.19
C GLU A 117 0.29 -12.40 -14.31
N ASN A 118 0.12 -12.42 -12.99
CA ASN A 118 0.99 -13.22 -12.11
C ASN A 118 0.92 -14.71 -12.43
N LEU A 119 -0.29 -15.27 -12.64
CA LEU A 119 -0.42 -16.69 -12.99
C LEU A 119 0.24 -17.00 -14.35
N LYS A 120 0.08 -16.14 -15.35
CA LYS A 120 0.76 -16.27 -16.66
C LYS A 120 2.28 -16.24 -16.50
N ARG A 121 2.80 -15.27 -15.76
CA ARG A 121 4.24 -15.11 -15.50
C ARG A 121 4.86 -16.35 -14.85
N PHE A 122 4.18 -16.93 -13.88
CA PHE A 122 4.64 -18.13 -13.17
C PHE A 122 4.25 -19.45 -13.85
N LYS A 123 3.62 -19.37 -15.02
CA LYS A 123 3.11 -20.56 -15.76
C LYS A 123 2.18 -21.42 -14.89
N CYS A 124 1.42 -20.79 -14.01
CA CYS A 124 0.39 -21.44 -13.21
C CYS A 124 -0.88 -21.68 -14.05
N LYS A 125 -1.68 -22.66 -13.60
CA LYS A 125 -2.99 -22.95 -14.23
C LYS A 125 -4.01 -21.87 -13.89
N ASN A 126 -5.14 -21.88 -14.60
CA ASN A 126 -6.36 -21.11 -14.34
C ASN A 126 -6.27 -19.59 -14.62
N PHE A 127 -5.27 -19.10 -15.31
CA PHE A 127 -5.24 -17.70 -15.70
C PHE A 127 -6.39 -17.34 -16.67
N GLU A 128 -6.77 -18.26 -17.58
CA GLU A 128 -7.90 -18.04 -18.49
C GLU A 128 -9.23 -17.91 -17.72
N LEU A 129 -9.37 -18.59 -16.59
CA LEU A 129 -10.55 -18.45 -15.74
C LEU A 129 -10.61 -17.06 -15.08
N LEU A 130 -9.45 -16.53 -14.65
CA LEU A 130 -9.36 -15.16 -14.14
C LEU A 130 -9.66 -14.14 -15.24
N ASP A 131 -9.13 -14.34 -16.45
CA ASP A 131 -9.42 -13.46 -17.59
C ASP A 131 -10.94 -13.44 -17.90
N ASN A 132 -11.60 -14.57 -17.81
CA ASN A 132 -13.06 -14.64 -17.95
C ASN A 132 -13.80 -13.89 -16.81
N TYR A 133 -13.32 -14.00 -15.57
CA TYR A 133 -13.93 -13.25 -14.46
C TYR A 133 -13.88 -11.75 -14.63
N ILE A 134 -12.81 -11.18 -15.25
CA ILE A 134 -12.71 -9.73 -15.51
C ILE A 134 -13.95 -9.22 -16.25
N SER A 135 -14.40 -9.94 -17.29
CA SER A 135 -15.60 -9.56 -18.07
C SER A 135 -16.91 -9.74 -17.30
N GLN A 136 -16.91 -10.56 -16.25
CA GLN A 136 -18.08 -10.89 -15.43
C GLN A 136 -18.21 -10.05 -14.17
N VAL A 137 -17.27 -9.14 -13.90
CA VAL A 137 -17.39 -8.20 -12.77
C VAL A 137 -18.52 -7.24 -13.04
N GLU A 138 -19.59 -7.34 -12.26
CA GLU A 138 -20.75 -6.45 -12.31
C GLU A 138 -20.49 -5.17 -11.51
N ILE A 139 -21.34 -4.15 -11.72
CA ILE A 139 -21.30 -2.92 -10.92
C ILE A 139 -21.38 -3.27 -9.43
N ASN A 140 -20.48 -2.69 -8.64
CA ASN A 140 -20.34 -2.96 -7.21
C ASN A 140 -19.94 -4.41 -6.87
N ASP A 141 -19.46 -5.19 -7.84
CA ASP A 141 -19.08 -6.61 -7.72
C ASP A 141 -20.16 -7.47 -7.00
N ILE A 142 -21.43 -7.28 -7.36
CA ILE A 142 -22.57 -7.95 -6.69
C ILE A 142 -22.43 -9.49 -6.74
N SER A 143 -21.83 -10.03 -7.80
CA SER A 143 -21.56 -11.45 -7.95
C SER A 143 -20.32 -11.95 -7.20
N ASN A 144 -19.64 -11.08 -6.43
CA ASN A 144 -18.41 -11.39 -5.66
C ASN A 144 -17.32 -12.06 -6.51
N ARG A 145 -17.07 -11.51 -7.69
CA ARG A 145 -16.00 -12.04 -8.57
C ARG A 145 -14.62 -11.81 -7.97
N GLU A 146 -14.44 -10.77 -7.17
CA GLU A 146 -13.23 -10.54 -6.39
C GLU A 146 -12.88 -11.75 -5.51
N GLY A 147 -13.84 -12.20 -4.70
CA GLY A 147 -13.65 -13.34 -3.79
C GLY A 147 -13.42 -14.65 -4.54
N HIS A 148 -14.16 -14.89 -5.64
CA HIS A 148 -13.97 -16.08 -6.47
C HIS A 148 -12.59 -16.09 -7.14
N ALA A 149 -12.17 -14.96 -7.73
CA ALA A 149 -10.86 -14.82 -8.35
C ALA A 149 -9.73 -14.99 -7.33
N ALA A 150 -9.84 -14.39 -6.14
CA ALA A 150 -8.86 -14.54 -5.08
C ALA A 150 -8.67 -16.00 -4.66
N LYS A 151 -9.76 -16.76 -4.51
CA LYS A 151 -9.68 -18.20 -4.18
C LYS A 151 -8.95 -19.00 -5.26
N VAL A 152 -9.32 -18.82 -6.53
CA VAL A 152 -8.67 -19.50 -7.67
C VAL A 152 -7.20 -19.11 -7.75
N TYR A 153 -6.90 -17.84 -7.64
CA TYR A 153 -5.57 -17.26 -7.71
C TYR A 153 -4.63 -17.82 -6.64
N PHE A 154 -5.01 -17.72 -5.37
CA PHE A 154 -4.17 -18.21 -4.27
C PHE A 154 -3.99 -19.73 -4.29
N ASN A 155 -5.03 -20.48 -4.66
CA ASN A 155 -4.92 -21.93 -4.84
C ASN A 155 -4.00 -22.30 -6.01
N SER A 156 -3.98 -21.50 -7.07
CA SER A 156 -3.07 -21.73 -8.21
C SER A 156 -1.62 -21.41 -7.88
N LEU A 157 -1.36 -20.42 -7.00
CA LEU A 157 -0.02 -20.06 -6.57
C LEU A 157 0.54 -20.96 -5.48
N PHE A 158 -0.25 -21.22 -4.44
CA PHE A 158 0.25 -21.83 -3.20
C PHE A 158 -0.31 -23.23 -2.92
N GLY A 159 -1.14 -23.75 -3.83
CA GLY A 159 -1.76 -25.07 -3.70
C GLY A 159 -3.19 -25.03 -3.17
N THR A 160 -3.95 -26.12 -3.43
CA THR A 160 -5.40 -26.21 -3.14
C THR A 160 -5.73 -26.14 -1.66
N GLU A 161 -4.81 -26.53 -0.79
CA GLU A 161 -4.96 -26.48 0.67
C GLU A 161 -4.69 -25.09 1.27
N PHE A 162 -4.19 -24.14 0.47
CA PHE A 162 -3.87 -22.82 0.96
C PHE A 162 -5.13 -22.01 1.32
N SER A 163 -5.11 -21.41 2.51
CA SER A 163 -6.10 -20.42 2.94
C SER A 163 -5.43 -19.21 3.56
N ARG A 164 -5.98 -18.03 3.31
CA ARG A 164 -5.52 -16.77 3.92
C ARG A 164 -5.68 -16.71 5.44
N SER A 165 -6.45 -17.61 6.03
CA SER A 165 -6.63 -17.76 7.49
C SER A 165 -5.59 -18.65 8.16
N MET A 166 -4.73 -19.35 7.41
CA MET A 166 -3.72 -20.25 7.98
C MET A 166 -2.58 -19.45 8.63
N ASP A 167 -2.12 -19.92 9.78
CA ASP A 167 -0.96 -19.37 10.50
C ASP A 167 0.35 -19.94 9.93
N ILE A 168 0.77 -19.43 8.79
CA ILE A 168 1.95 -19.87 8.03
C ILE A 168 2.79 -18.68 7.55
N SER A 169 4.07 -18.93 7.29
CA SER A 169 5.06 -17.91 6.88
C SER A 169 4.62 -17.12 5.65
N ILE A 170 3.97 -17.76 4.68
CA ILE A 170 3.45 -17.11 3.47
C ILE A 170 2.44 -16.03 3.85
N ASN A 171 1.45 -16.35 4.70
CA ASN A 171 0.45 -15.38 5.14
C ASN A 171 1.03 -14.26 6.00
N HIS A 172 2.03 -14.56 6.82
CA HIS A 172 2.77 -13.53 7.56
C HIS A 172 3.47 -12.56 6.60
N GLY A 173 4.13 -13.08 5.56
CA GLY A 173 4.77 -12.27 4.53
C GLY A 173 3.77 -11.41 3.74
N LEU A 174 2.65 -12.00 3.31
CA LEU A 174 1.57 -11.28 2.61
C LEU A 174 1.01 -10.16 3.49
N ASN A 175 0.68 -10.44 4.76
CA ASN A 175 0.15 -9.45 5.68
C ASN A 175 1.14 -8.31 5.94
N TYR A 176 2.42 -8.63 6.10
CA TYR A 176 3.48 -7.63 6.26
C TYR A 176 3.60 -6.72 5.03
N GLY A 177 3.67 -7.30 3.84
CA GLY A 177 3.75 -6.54 2.59
C GLY A 177 2.50 -5.67 2.36
N TYR A 178 1.31 -6.20 2.63
CA TYR A 178 0.07 -5.43 2.54
C TYR A 178 0.04 -4.27 3.53
N SER A 179 0.54 -4.43 4.75
CA SER A 179 0.58 -3.33 5.72
C SER A 179 1.51 -2.19 5.28
N LEU A 180 2.61 -2.50 4.58
CA LEU A 180 3.52 -1.50 4.02
C LEU A 180 2.85 -0.69 2.90
N ILE A 181 2.17 -1.38 1.98
CA ILE A 181 1.42 -0.71 0.89
C ILE A 181 0.27 0.10 1.47
N LEU A 182 -0.53 -0.47 2.39
CA LEU A 182 -1.61 0.23 3.07
C LEU A 182 -1.13 1.54 3.70
N SER A 183 0.01 1.50 4.41
CA SER A 183 0.61 2.67 5.02
C SER A 183 0.99 3.75 3.98
N SER A 184 1.43 3.34 2.78
CA SER A 184 1.72 4.27 1.68
C SER A 184 0.44 4.92 1.14
N PHE A 185 -0.65 4.15 1.00
CA PHE A 185 -1.97 4.69 0.64
C PHE A 185 -2.50 5.65 1.69
N ASN A 186 -2.42 5.31 2.99
CA ASN A 186 -2.81 6.21 4.08
C ASN A 186 -2.10 7.57 3.95
N LYS A 187 -0.79 7.55 3.70
CA LYS A 187 -0.01 8.77 3.50
C LYS A 187 -0.57 9.62 2.35
N GLU A 188 -0.79 9.00 1.18
CA GLU A 188 -1.24 9.74 0.00
C GLU A 188 -2.67 10.26 0.17
N ILE A 189 -3.59 9.48 0.74
CA ILE A 189 -4.97 9.91 1.00
C ILE A 189 -5.00 11.10 1.95
N VAL A 190 -4.31 11.00 3.10
CA VAL A 190 -4.24 12.10 4.08
C VAL A 190 -3.51 13.32 3.50
N SER A 191 -2.43 13.12 2.72
CA SER A 191 -1.69 14.21 2.07
C SER A 191 -2.50 14.97 1.02
N ASN A 192 -3.55 14.33 0.45
CA ASN A 192 -4.51 14.96 -0.46
C ASN A 192 -5.73 15.54 0.27
N GLY A 193 -5.78 15.46 1.61
CA GLY A 193 -6.81 16.08 2.43
C GLY A 193 -8.09 15.25 2.62
N TYR A 194 -8.08 13.95 2.26
CA TYR A 194 -9.21 13.05 2.40
C TYR A 194 -9.11 12.18 3.65
N LEU A 195 -10.25 11.64 4.11
CA LEU A 195 -10.37 10.74 5.25
C LEU A 195 -10.19 9.28 4.79
N THR A 196 -9.33 8.54 5.47
CA THR A 196 -9.08 7.12 5.18
C THR A 196 -10.23 6.21 5.58
N MET A 197 -11.05 6.61 6.53
CA MET A 197 -12.15 5.81 7.09
C MET A 197 -13.38 5.74 6.20
N LEU A 198 -13.58 6.71 5.29
CA LEU A 198 -14.73 6.75 4.39
C LEU A 198 -14.37 6.08 3.07
N GLY A 199 -14.63 4.77 2.97
CA GLY A 199 -14.38 3.96 1.77
C GLY A 199 -15.37 4.23 0.63
N ILE A 200 -15.06 3.70 -0.55
CA ILE A 200 -15.98 3.67 -1.70
C ILE A 200 -16.80 2.37 -1.72
N PHE A 201 -16.24 1.29 -1.17
CA PHE A 201 -16.86 -0.03 -1.05
C PHE A 201 -16.77 -0.58 0.38
N HIS A 202 -15.58 -0.65 0.97
CA HIS A 202 -15.44 -1.10 2.35
C HIS A 202 -16.06 -0.11 3.33
N ASP A 203 -16.94 -0.62 4.20
CA ASP A 203 -17.65 0.16 5.23
C ASP A 203 -17.64 -0.59 6.57
N ASN A 204 -16.46 -1.02 7.00
CA ASN A 204 -16.29 -1.67 8.29
C ASN A 204 -16.09 -0.61 9.36
N MET A 205 -17.01 -0.53 10.33
CA MET A 205 -17.00 0.45 11.42
C MET A 205 -15.75 0.38 12.31
N PHE A 206 -15.05 -0.76 12.34
CA PHE A 206 -13.82 -0.95 13.11
C PHE A 206 -12.55 -0.66 12.31
N ASN A 207 -12.66 -0.41 11.00
CA ASN A 207 -11.51 -0.17 10.14
C ASN A 207 -11.33 1.32 9.87
N GLN A 208 -10.25 1.89 10.37
CA GLN A 208 -9.89 3.30 10.12
C GLN A 208 -9.39 3.57 8.69
N PHE A 209 -9.20 2.53 7.88
CA PHE A 209 -8.52 2.59 6.59
C PHE A 209 -9.36 2.02 5.45
N ASN A 210 -10.69 2.11 5.54
CA ASN A 210 -11.61 1.59 4.52
C ASN A 210 -11.23 2.06 3.10
N LEU A 211 -11.01 3.38 2.91
CA LEU A 211 -10.63 3.95 1.61
C LEU A 211 -9.25 3.48 1.14
N SER A 212 -8.30 3.35 2.06
CA SER A 212 -6.97 2.85 1.72
C SER A 212 -7.01 1.37 1.35
N CYS A 213 -7.87 0.59 1.99
CA CYS A 213 -8.13 -0.81 1.62
C CYS A 213 -8.72 -0.91 0.22
N ASP A 214 -9.69 -0.04 -0.12
CA ASP A 214 -10.27 0.01 -1.46
C ASP A 214 -9.22 0.34 -2.52
N PHE A 215 -8.43 1.38 -2.30
CA PHE A 215 -7.46 1.87 -3.28
C PHE A 215 -6.28 0.93 -3.48
N MET A 216 -5.89 0.16 -2.46
CA MET A 216 -4.74 -0.72 -2.56
C MET A 216 -5.02 -2.03 -3.32
N GLU A 217 -6.27 -2.37 -3.60
CA GLU A 217 -6.63 -3.67 -4.19
C GLU A 217 -5.86 -3.99 -5.49
N PRO A 218 -5.72 -3.06 -6.47
CA PRO A 218 -4.93 -3.32 -7.67
C PRO A 218 -3.43 -3.54 -7.42
N PHE A 219 -2.94 -3.13 -6.24
CA PHE A 219 -1.52 -3.22 -5.87
C PHE A 219 -1.19 -4.47 -5.05
N ARG A 220 -2.18 -5.16 -4.47
CA ARG A 220 -1.95 -6.40 -3.72
C ARG A 220 -1.22 -7.48 -4.53
N PRO A 221 -1.53 -7.71 -5.81
CA PRO A 221 -0.85 -8.72 -6.61
C PRO A 221 0.67 -8.51 -6.77
N PHE A 222 1.19 -7.29 -6.62
CA PHE A 222 2.63 -7.03 -6.62
C PHE A 222 3.31 -7.59 -5.35
N VAL A 223 2.64 -7.52 -4.21
CA VAL A 223 3.10 -8.19 -2.97
C VAL A 223 3.04 -9.70 -3.13
N ASP A 224 1.92 -10.21 -3.65
CA ASP A 224 1.71 -11.64 -3.84
C ASP A 224 2.83 -12.26 -4.68
N ARG A 225 3.20 -11.56 -5.77
CA ARG A 225 4.31 -11.94 -6.63
C ARG A 225 5.63 -12.00 -5.87
N LEU A 226 5.95 -10.96 -5.12
CA LEU A 226 7.18 -10.93 -4.33
C LEU A 226 7.25 -12.10 -3.35
N ILE A 227 6.15 -12.37 -2.63
CA ILE A 227 6.08 -13.47 -1.67
C ILE A 227 6.21 -14.84 -2.36
N TYR A 228 5.58 -15.02 -3.52
CA TYR A 228 5.70 -16.25 -4.30
C TYR A 228 7.15 -16.49 -4.77
N GLU A 229 7.80 -15.45 -5.30
CA GLU A 229 9.21 -15.49 -5.74
C GLU A 229 10.18 -15.82 -4.60
N MET A 230 9.90 -15.31 -3.40
CA MET A 230 10.71 -15.56 -2.21
C MET A 230 10.64 -16.99 -1.69
N LYS A 231 9.62 -17.78 -2.03
CA LYS A 231 9.42 -19.17 -1.57
C LYS A 231 9.57 -19.29 -0.05
N LEU A 232 8.81 -18.49 0.69
CA LEU A 232 8.97 -18.35 2.14
C LEU A 232 8.78 -19.69 2.89
N GLY A 233 9.85 -20.22 3.48
CA GLY A 233 9.79 -21.30 4.46
C GLY A 233 9.70 -20.81 5.90
N LYS A 234 10.22 -19.60 6.17
CA LYS A 234 10.18 -18.92 7.46
C LYS A 234 9.85 -17.44 7.27
N PHE A 235 9.48 -16.76 8.34
CA PHE A 235 9.21 -15.33 8.32
C PHE A 235 9.89 -14.63 9.49
N GLU A 236 11.14 -14.26 9.27
CA GLU A 236 12.01 -13.63 10.24
C GLU A 236 12.47 -12.24 9.74
N ARG A 237 13.50 -11.68 10.38
CA ARG A 237 14.01 -10.35 10.06
C ARG A 237 14.51 -10.21 8.62
N GLU A 238 15.21 -11.22 8.11
CA GLU A 238 15.78 -11.18 6.75
C GLU A 238 14.67 -11.12 5.70
N GLU A 239 13.63 -11.93 5.89
CA GLU A 239 12.47 -11.94 4.99
C GLU A 239 11.72 -10.60 5.03
N LYS A 240 11.51 -10.03 6.23
CA LYS A 240 10.91 -8.70 6.38
C LYS A 240 11.72 -7.63 5.64
N MET A 241 13.04 -7.63 5.76
CA MET A 241 13.90 -6.67 5.05
C MET A 241 13.79 -6.78 3.53
N LYS A 242 13.67 -8.00 2.99
CA LYS A 242 13.43 -8.21 1.56
C LYS A 242 12.05 -7.72 1.11
N ILE A 243 11.01 -7.93 1.94
CA ILE A 243 9.65 -7.47 1.64
C ILE A 243 9.56 -5.94 1.68
N LEU A 244 10.34 -5.27 2.54
CA LEU A 244 10.41 -3.81 2.55
C LEU A 244 10.77 -3.19 1.19
N ASP A 245 11.55 -3.93 0.38
CA ASP A 245 11.94 -3.47 -0.95
C ASP A 245 10.78 -3.36 -1.95
N ILE A 246 9.59 -3.89 -1.61
CA ILE A 246 8.39 -3.71 -2.42
C ILE A 246 8.09 -2.23 -2.71
N LEU A 247 8.38 -1.35 -1.77
CA LEU A 247 8.16 0.09 -1.91
C LEU A 247 9.12 0.77 -2.90
N ASN A 248 10.26 0.14 -3.18
CA ASN A 248 11.26 0.58 -4.16
C ASN A 248 11.09 -0.11 -5.52
N LYS A 249 10.31 -1.22 -5.59
CA LYS A 249 10.08 -1.90 -6.87
C LYS A 249 9.51 -0.95 -7.90
N GLU A 250 9.93 -1.15 -9.14
CA GLU A 250 9.42 -0.43 -10.28
C GLU A 250 8.16 -1.11 -10.82
N VAL A 251 7.22 -0.30 -11.24
CA VAL A 251 5.98 -0.67 -11.93
C VAL A 251 5.80 0.26 -13.12
N VAL A 252 5.11 -0.18 -14.14
CA VAL A 252 4.81 0.65 -15.30
C VAL A 252 3.50 1.39 -15.08
N LEU A 253 3.49 2.68 -15.30
CA LEU A 253 2.31 3.53 -15.24
C LEU A 253 2.33 4.45 -16.46
N GLU A 254 1.31 4.37 -17.30
CA GLU A 254 1.23 5.09 -18.58
C GLU A 254 2.49 4.89 -19.48
N GLY A 255 3.01 3.66 -19.57
CA GLY A 255 4.19 3.32 -20.37
C GLY A 255 5.52 3.86 -19.80
N LYS A 256 5.55 4.34 -18.54
CA LYS A 256 6.76 4.84 -17.88
C LYS A 256 7.04 4.05 -16.61
N GLN A 257 8.27 3.67 -16.39
CA GLN A 257 8.72 3.05 -15.15
C GLN A 257 8.62 4.06 -13.99
N GLN A 258 8.02 3.63 -12.90
CA GLN A 258 7.83 4.40 -11.67
C GLN A 258 8.16 3.52 -10.47
N HIS A 259 8.81 4.08 -9.44
CA HIS A 259 8.86 3.39 -8.16
C HIS A 259 7.46 3.23 -7.57
N MET A 260 7.20 2.13 -6.91
CA MET A 260 5.91 1.77 -6.29
C MET A 260 5.30 2.94 -5.52
N THR A 261 6.09 3.63 -4.69
CA THR A 261 5.63 4.78 -3.90
C THR A 261 5.17 5.96 -4.76
N ASN A 262 5.80 6.20 -5.91
CA ASN A 262 5.37 7.24 -6.85
C ASN A 262 4.15 6.81 -7.66
N ALA A 263 4.09 5.53 -8.05
CA ALA A 263 2.91 4.97 -8.72
C ALA A 263 1.66 5.07 -7.82
N ILE A 264 1.78 4.73 -6.54
CA ILE A 264 0.69 4.90 -5.54
C ILE A 264 0.24 6.36 -5.49
N LYS A 265 1.18 7.31 -5.44
CA LYS A 265 0.87 8.75 -5.42
C LYS A 265 0.10 9.20 -6.67
N ILE A 266 0.54 8.79 -7.87
CA ILE A 266 -0.10 9.15 -9.14
C ILE A 266 -1.49 8.50 -9.21
N PHE A 267 -1.59 7.22 -8.85
CA PHE A 267 -2.85 6.49 -8.81
C PHE A 267 -3.86 7.15 -7.86
N CYS A 268 -3.50 7.41 -6.59
CA CYS A 268 -4.38 8.08 -5.63
C CYS A 268 -4.91 9.40 -6.18
N LYS A 269 -4.02 10.23 -6.75
CA LYS A 269 -4.44 11.51 -7.34
C LYS A 269 -5.45 11.28 -8.48
N SER A 270 -5.17 10.37 -9.39
CA SER A 270 -6.05 10.08 -10.54
C SER A 270 -7.42 9.56 -10.09
N VAL A 271 -7.48 8.74 -9.04
CA VAL A 271 -8.75 8.27 -8.46
C VAL A 271 -9.52 9.41 -7.80
N PHE A 272 -8.85 10.34 -7.10
CA PHE A 272 -9.53 11.51 -6.55
C PHE A 272 -10.06 12.45 -7.63
N ASP A 273 -9.31 12.66 -8.70
CA ASP A 273 -9.75 13.46 -9.84
C ASP A 273 -11.00 12.79 -10.47
N SER A 274 -10.96 11.48 -10.69
CA SER A 274 -12.07 10.65 -11.19
C SER A 274 -13.32 10.74 -10.30
N LEU A 275 -13.18 10.63 -8.97
CA LEU A 275 -14.29 10.74 -8.02
C LEU A 275 -14.92 12.14 -8.00
N ASN A 276 -14.13 13.19 -8.17
CA ASN A 276 -14.62 14.56 -8.16
C ASN A 276 -15.30 14.96 -9.49
N GLU A 277 -14.80 14.42 -10.61
CA GLU A 277 -15.30 14.74 -11.96
C GLU A 277 -16.33 13.72 -12.47
N ASN A 278 -16.45 12.56 -11.82
CA ASN A 278 -17.23 11.39 -12.24
C ASN A 278 -16.81 10.90 -13.64
N ASP A 279 -15.50 10.74 -13.84
CA ASP A 279 -14.90 10.28 -15.09
C ASP A 279 -13.88 9.17 -14.84
N ILE A 280 -14.25 7.94 -15.20
CA ILE A 280 -13.42 6.72 -15.07
C ILE A 280 -12.14 6.80 -15.91
N SER A 281 -12.18 7.52 -17.04
CA SER A 281 -11.02 7.61 -17.95
C SER A 281 -9.80 8.31 -17.34
N LEU A 282 -9.99 9.03 -16.25
CA LEU A 282 -8.93 9.71 -15.53
C LEU A 282 -8.04 8.76 -14.70
N ILE A 283 -8.50 7.53 -14.43
CA ILE A 283 -7.79 6.61 -13.56
C ILE A 283 -6.57 6.02 -14.26
N ARG A 284 -5.45 6.02 -13.55
CA ARG A 284 -4.16 5.54 -14.01
C ARG A 284 -3.75 4.30 -13.22
N PHE A 285 -4.15 3.14 -13.72
CA PHE A 285 -3.80 1.88 -13.08
C PHE A 285 -2.35 1.49 -13.34
N PRO A 286 -1.64 0.93 -12.33
CA PRO A 286 -0.32 0.37 -12.54
C PRO A 286 -0.42 -0.93 -13.33
N LYS A 287 0.48 -1.10 -14.29
CA LYS A 287 0.63 -2.33 -15.07
C LYS A 287 1.94 -3.01 -14.73
N ASP A 288 1.96 -4.31 -14.87
CA ASP A 288 3.14 -5.15 -14.71
C ASP A 288 3.69 -5.53 -16.09
N GLU A 289 4.31 -4.58 -16.77
CA GLU A 289 4.89 -4.75 -18.12
C GLU A 289 6.43 -4.94 -18.06
N LEU A 290 6.98 -5.54 -17.00
CA LEU A 290 8.41 -5.85 -16.88
C LEU A 290 8.71 -7.31 -17.21
#